data_b28d80f5504641de125dc69265ff5c1f
#
_entry.id   b28d80f5504641de125dc69265ff5c1f
#
_cell.length_a   1.000
_cell.length_b   1.000
_cell.length_c   1.000
_cell.angle_alpha   90.00
_cell.angle_beta   90.00
_cell.angle_gamma   90.00
#
_symmetry.space_group_name_H-M   'P 1'
#
loop_
_entity.id
_entity.type
_entity.pdbx_description
1 polymer ?
#
loop_
_entity_poly.entity_id
_entity_poly.type
_entity_poly.pdbx_seq_one_letter_code
_entity_poly.pdbx_strand_id
1 'polypeptide(L)'
;MRTGPRNGSIAGVAHKKPQTISYPAAEARPRRHDTEPLDPHVIVLFGATGDLAKRKLLPGLAYLDQSELAPNIEIVATSLEDLSDDEFRELTKSAIDEFGTHKLSPEQWANFAKILKYVPQGAGPEALAAAVADAEANLGEGVRRLHYLSVPPKAARAVIDMLCDAGLVERSRVVMEKPFGTDLESAVALNDFVHQTFDESEIFRIDHFLGKEAAQNILAFRFANGLFEPIWNRNFIDHIQIDIPEALGLDQRANFYESTGAYKDMVVTHLFQVMAFVVMEPPTALEPFAISEEKNKVFRSMLPIKPSNVVRGQYAGYREEDGVARDSDTETFIALKVGIDNWRWAGVPIYLRTGKKMAEGIRVISIAFKEAPRTMFPPGSGVGTQGPDHLTFDLADNSKVSLSFYGKRPGPGMKLEKLSMQFSTQEIETNVDVLEAYERLILDAMRGDHTLFNTAEGIESLWERSEDLLNDPPPAKMYQPGTWGPNAIHQLIAPNAWRLPFEREWRQAKS
;
A
#
# COMPACT_ATOMS: atom_id res chain seq x y z
N MET A 1 54.56 51.54 22.16
CA MET A 1 54.86 50.12 22.36
C MET A 1 53.63 49.32 21.99
N ARG A 2 53.78 48.44 21.02
CA ARG A 2 52.67 47.62 20.44
C ARG A 2 52.36 46.42 21.35
N THR A 3 51.12 46.12 21.63
CA THR A 3 50.69 44.78 22.06
C THR A 3 49.44 44.35 21.25
N GLY A 4 49.66 43.32 20.43
CA GLY A 4 48.66 42.76 19.55
C GLY A 4 47.62 41.85 20.28
N PRO A 5 46.53 41.46 19.61
CA PRO A 5 45.46 40.70 20.22
C PRO A 5 45.80 39.21 20.30
N ARG A 6 45.48 38.60 21.44
CA ARG A 6 45.55 37.15 21.65
C ARG A 6 44.33 36.48 20.98
N ASN A 7 44.60 35.61 20.02
CA ASN A 7 43.65 34.64 19.51
C ASN A 7 43.34 33.62 20.60
N GLY A 8 42.10 33.65 21.13
CA GLY A 8 41.53 32.59 21.94
C GLY A 8 40.83 31.58 21.02
N SER A 9 41.40 30.41 20.85
CA SER A 9 40.80 29.25 20.21
C SER A 9 39.59 28.81 21.04
N ILE A 10 38.38 28.89 20.46
CA ILE A 10 37.18 28.31 21.02
C ILE A 10 37.27 26.80 20.74
N ALA A 11 37.62 26.04 21.77
CA ALA A 11 37.53 24.56 21.72
C ALA A 11 36.09 24.14 21.45
N GLY A 12 35.89 23.37 20.39
CA GLY A 12 34.58 22.83 20.01
C GLY A 12 33.99 22.01 21.14
N VAL A 13 32.79 22.40 21.56
CA VAL A 13 31.96 21.60 22.47
C VAL A 13 31.51 20.38 21.69
N ALA A 14 32.12 19.23 21.99
CA ALA A 14 31.65 17.95 21.48
C ALA A 14 30.21 17.72 22.01
N HIS A 15 29.23 17.76 21.14
CA HIS A 15 27.87 17.34 21.47
C HIS A 15 27.92 15.87 21.87
N LYS A 16 27.84 15.58 23.16
CA LYS A 16 27.53 14.21 23.63
C LYS A 16 26.16 13.83 23.09
N LYS A 17 26.11 12.75 22.30
CA LYS A 17 24.83 12.12 21.92
C LYS A 17 24.01 11.90 23.21
N PRO A 18 22.71 12.22 23.22
CA PRO A 18 21.90 11.97 24.39
C PRO A 18 21.96 10.48 24.75
N GLN A 19 22.34 10.17 25.97
CA GLN A 19 22.27 8.80 26.46
C GLN A 19 20.79 8.46 26.65
N THR A 20 20.25 7.66 25.73
CA THR A 20 18.94 7.04 25.90
C THR A 20 19.06 5.99 26.99
N ILE A 21 18.35 6.16 28.10
CA ILE A 21 18.20 5.11 29.09
C ILE A 21 17.31 4.05 28.42
N SER A 22 17.92 2.97 27.93
CA SER A 22 17.16 1.81 27.47
C SER A 22 16.72 1.04 28.71
N TYR A 23 15.43 1.07 29.02
CA TYR A 23 14.86 0.02 29.86
C TYR A 23 14.92 -1.27 29.05
N PRO A 24 15.33 -2.40 29.64
CA PRO A 24 15.19 -3.68 28.95
C PRO A 24 13.69 -3.85 28.67
N ALA A 25 13.30 -3.69 27.43
CA ALA A 25 12.00 -4.16 26.98
C ALA A 25 11.96 -5.63 27.36
N ALA A 26 10.85 -6.09 27.93
CA ALA A 26 10.60 -7.53 28.06
C ALA A 26 10.95 -8.11 26.68
N GLU A 27 11.89 -9.06 26.65
CA GLU A 27 12.38 -9.63 25.39
C GLU A 27 11.17 -10.09 24.60
N ALA A 28 10.80 -9.29 23.59
CA ALA A 28 9.85 -9.75 22.59
C ALA A 28 10.51 -10.96 21.95
N ARG A 29 9.92 -12.14 22.12
CA ARG A 29 10.40 -13.32 21.44
C ARG A 29 10.39 -12.98 19.95
N PRO A 30 11.52 -13.15 19.23
CA PRO A 30 11.54 -12.94 17.79
C PRO A 30 10.41 -13.79 17.20
N ARG A 31 9.70 -13.26 16.21
CA ARG A 31 8.70 -14.03 15.48
C ARG A 31 9.39 -15.29 14.97
N ARG A 32 8.80 -16.46 15.15
CA ARG A 32 9.37 -17.71 14.64
C ARG A 32 9.76 -17.62 13.18
N HIS A 33 8.99 -16.87 12.39
CA HIS A 33 9.19 -16.69 10.95
C HIS A 33 10.36 -15.78 10.56
N ASP A 34 10.82 -14.89 11.43
CA ASP A 34 11.93 -13.94 11.09
C ASP A 34 13.32 -14.60 11.25
N THR A 35 13.41 -15.72 11.96
CA THR A 35 14.68 -16.38 12.31
C THR A 35 14.83 -17.79 11.73
N GLU A 36 13.77 -18.39 11.22
CA GLU A 36 13.83 -19.71 10.58
C GLU A 36 14.31 -19.57 9.12
N PRO A 37 15.19 -20.44 8.65
CA PRO A 37 15.54 -20.50 7.23
C PRO A 37 14.28 -20.70 6.39
N LEU A 38 14.21 -20.03 5.25
CA LEU A 38 13.13 -20.22 4.31
C LEU A 38 13.21 -21.62 3.70
N ASP A 39 12.08 -22.37 3.71
CA ASP A 39 11.99 -23.63 2.97
C ASP A 39 12.31 -23.41 1.49
N PRO A 40 12.88 -24.40 0.79
CA PRO A 40 13.04 -24.31 -0.66
C PRO A 40 11.69 -24.14 -1.38
N HIS A 41 11.63 -23.29 -2.42
CA HIS A 41 10.37 -23.00 -3.13
C HIS A 41 10.50 -23.16 -4.64
N VAL A 42 9.53 -23.82 -5.24
CA VAL A 42 9.24 -23.65 -6.68
C VAL A 42 8.18 -22.58 -6.86
N ILE A 43 8.55 -21.51 -7.55
CA ILE A 43 7.63 -20.40 -7.86
C ILE A 43 7.08 -20.66 -9.27
N VAL A 44 5.77 -20.93 -9.35
CA VAL A 44 5.07 -21.09 -10.63
C VAL A 44 4.43 -19.75 -10.98
N LEU A 45 5.03 -19.05 -11.93
CA LEU A 45 4.60 -17.70 -12.32
C LEU A 45 3.71 -17.75 -13.57
N PHE A 46 2.41 -17.59 -13.36
CA PHE A 46 1.42 -17.46 -14.44
C PHE A 46 1.37 -16.04 -14.99
N GLY A 47 1.27 -15.89 -16.30
CA GLY A 47 1.30 -14.59 -16.98
C GLY A 47 2.67 -13.95 -16.97
N ALA A 48 3.71 -14.77 -17.05
CA ALA A 48 5.11 -14.37 -16.91
C ALA A 48 5.62 -13.40 -17.98
N THR A 49 4.92 -13.26 -19.11
CA THR A 49 5.23 -12.29 -20.18
C THR A 49 4.45 -10.98 -20.05
N GLY A 50 3.58 -10.87 -19.05
CA GLY A 50 2.74 -9.71 -18.81
C GLY A 50 3.51 -8.49 -18.27
N ASP A 51 2.86 -7.33 -18.30
CA ASP A 51 3.45 -6.05 -17.86
C ASP A 51 3.87 -6.07 -16.38
N LEU A 52 3.03 -6.61 -15.48
CA LEU A 52 3.36 -6.74 -14.06
C LEU A 52 4.58 -7.66 -13.84
N ALA A 53 4.62 -8.80 -14.54
CA ALA A 53 5.73 -9.74 -14.43
C ALA A 53 7.04 -9.08 -14.84
N LYS A 54 7.06 -8.38 -15.97
CA LYS A 54 8.25 -7.67 -16.47
C LYS A 54 8.69 -6.52 -15.58
N ARG A 55 7.74 -5.69 -15.12
CA ARG A 55 8.06 -4.46 -14.38
C ARG A 55 8.37 -4.68 -12.91
N LYS A 56 7.83 -5.75 -12.30
CA LYS A 56 7.90 -5.94 -10.85
C LYS A 56 8.33 -7.35 -10.43
N LEU A 57 7.69 -8.40 -10.96
CA LEU A 57 7.88 -9.72 -10.39
C LEU A 57 9.23 -10.33 -10.77
N LEU A 58 9.61 -10.32 -12.04
CA LEU A 58 10.90 -10.86 -12.48
C LEU A 58 12.10 -10.09 -11.91
N PRO A 59 12.10 -8.73 -11.90
CA PRO A 59 13.15 -7.98 -11.19
C PRO A 59 13.19 -8.25 -9.69
N GLY A 60 12.01 -8.34 -9.04
CA GLY A 60 11.93 -8.59 -7.61
C GLY A 60 12.40 -10.01 -7.23
N LEU A 61 12.05 -11.02 -7.99
CA LEU A 61 12.54 -12.40 -7.79
C LEU A 61 14.05 -12.49 -7.97
N ALA A 62 14.61 -11.78 -8.96
CA ALA A 62 16.05 -11.71 -9.14
C ALA A 62 16.76 -11.04 -7.96
N TYR A 63 16.16 -10.02 -7.37
CA TYR A 63 16.69 -9.37 -6.19
C TYR A 63 16.61 -10.29 -4.95
N LEU A 64 15.49 -10.98 -4.75
CA LEU A 64 15.32 -11.90 -3.62
C LEU A 64 16.31 -13.07 -3.65
N ASP A 65 16.61 -13.60 -4.85
CA ASP A 65 17.64 -14.61 -5.04
C ASP A 65 19.04 -14.07 -4.67
N GLN A 66 19.40 -12.88 -5.17
CA GLN A 66 20.71 -12.29 -4.96
C GLN A 66 20.95 -11.75 -3.55
N SER A 67 19.91 -11.36 -2.84
CA SER A 67 19.98 -10.84 -1.47
C SER A 67 20.05 -11.92 -0.40
N GLU A 68 20.07 -13.19 -0.79
CA GLU A 68 20.03 -14.35 0.11
C GLU A 68 18.77 -14.42 1.01
N LEU A 69 17.76 -13.61 0.75
CA LEU A 69 16.49 -13.66 1.45
C LEU A 69 15.63 -14.86 0.99
N ALA A 70 15.83 -15.31 -0.25
CA ALA A 70 15.21 -16.48 -0.83
C ALA A 70 16.25 -17.33 -1.61
N PRO A 71 17.23 -17.94 -0.92
CA PRO A 71 18.42 -18.53 -1.56
C PRO A 71 18.15 -19.85 -2.31
N ASN A 72 17.03 -20.50 -2.05
CA ASN A 72 16.69 -21.82 -2.60
C ASN A 72 15.37 -21.76 -3.34
N ILE A 73 15.38 -21.12 -4.52
CA ILE A 73 14.22 -21.02 -5.39
C ILE A 73 14.51 -21.57 -6.79
N GLU A 74 13.48 -22.12 -7.41
CA GLU A 74 13.41 -22.42 -8.84
C GLU A 74 12.15 -21.72 -9.38
N ILE A 75 12.20 -21.23 -10.62
CA ILE A 75 11.10 -20.48 -11.21
C ILE A 75 10.62 -21.20 -12.46
N VAL A 76 9.37 -21.68 -12.43
CA VAL A 76 8.68 -22.23 -13.58
C VAL A 76 7.68 -21.18 -14.09
N ALA A 77 8.06 -20.49 -15.15
CA ALA A 77 7.26 -19.43 -15.75
C ALA A 77 6.33 -20.00 -16.83
N THR A 78 5.11 -19.50 -16.91
CA THR A 78 4.13 -19.92 -17.92
C THR A 78 3.28 -18.74 -18.40
N SER A 79 2.96 -18.74 -19.68
CA SER A 79 2.08 -17.73 -20.30
C SER A 79 1.50 -18.26 -21.62
N LEU A 80 0.71 -17.44 -22.30
CA LEU A 80 0.04 -17.82 -23.56
C LEU A 80 1.01 -17.91 -24.75
N GLU A 81 2.11 -17.16 -24.69
CA GLU A 81 3.12 -17.13 -25.75
C GLU A 81 3.90 -18.43 -25.79
N ASP A 82 4.19 -18.88 -27.01
CA ASP A 82 5.01 -20.08 -27.29
C ASP A 82 6.48 -19.65 -27.37
N LEU A 83 7.16 -19.60 -26.23
CA LEU A 83 8.56 -19.23 -26.08
C LEU A 83 9.39 -20.44 -25.66
N SER A 84 10.65 -20.46 -26.11
CA SER A 84 11.68 -21.32 -25.54
C SER A 84 12.22 -20.77 -24.22
N ASP A 85 12.95 -21.61 -23.46
CA ASP A 85 13.66 -21.17 -22.24
C ASP A 85 14.61 -20.00 -22.53
N ASP A 86 15.32 -20.04 -23.67
CA ASP A 86 16.31 -19.00 -23.99
C ASP A 86 15.63 -17.68 -24.37
N GLU A 87 14.53 -17.70 -25.12
CA GLU A 87 13.74 -16.49 -25.41
C GLU A 87 13.13 -15.88 -24.14
N PHE A 88 12.65 -16.73 -23.21
CA PHE A 88 12.16 -16.25 -21.95
C PHE A 88 13.28 -15.66 -21.05
N ARG A 89 14.47 -16.26 -21.06
CA ARG A 89 15.65 -15.70 -20.37
C ARG A 89 16.05 -14.33 -20.93
N GLU A 90 16.05 -14.18 -22.27
CA GLU A 90 16.32 -12.88 -22.90
C GLU A 90 15.27 -11.83 -22.51
N LEU A 91 13.98 -12.19 -22.51
CA LEU A 91 12.89 -11.32 -22.04
C LEU A 91 13.11 -10.91 -20.58
N THR A 92 13.43 -11.87 -19.72
CA THR A 92 13.66 -11.62 -18.29
C THR A 92 14.86 -10.72 -18.06
N LYS A 93 15.95 -10.94 -18.80
CA LYS A 93 17.14 -10.08 -18.74
C LYS A 93 16.81 -8.64 -19.13
N SER A 94 16.10 -8.47 -20.24
CA SER A 94 15.67 -7.15 -20.70
C SER A 94 14.78 -6.46 -19.65
N ALA A 95 13.86 -7.19 -19.02
CA ALA A 95 12.98 -6.68 -17.98
C ALA A 95 13.78 -6.22 -16.75
N ILE A 96 14.75 -6.98 -16.27
CA ILE A 96 15.63 -6.60 -15.16
C ILE A 96 16.50 -5.40 -15.52
N ASP A 97 17.04 -5.37 -16.74
CA ASP A 97 17.85 -4.24 -17.22
C ASP A 97 17.05 -2.93 -17.36
N GLU A 98 15.78 -3.00 -17.72
CA GLU A 98 14.92 -1.83 -17.89
C GLU A 98 14.29 -1.37 -16.56
N PHE A 99 13.69 -2.30 -15.79
CA PHE A 99 12.82 -1.99 -14.65
C PHE A 99 13.43 -2.32 -13.29
N GLY A 100 14.49 -3.13 -13.21
CA GLY A 100 15.11 -3.48 -11.94
C GLY A 100 15.77 -2.29 -11.25
N THR A 101 15.50 -2.10 -9.97
CA THR A 101 16.20 -1.14 -9.11
C THR A 101 17.64 -1.57 -8.85
N HIS A 102 17.87 -2.87 -8.78
CA HIS A 102 19.18 -3.49 -8.61
C HIS A 102 19.62 -4.14 -9.93
N LYS A 103 20.77 -3.71 -10.44
CA LYS A 103 21.35 -4.29 -11.66
C LYS A 103 22.19 -5.51 -11.33
N LEU A 104 22.01 -6.58 -12.10
CA LEU A 104 22.78 -7.80 -11.93
C LEU A 104 24.13 -7.71 -12.68
N SER A 105 25.19 -8.20 -12.04
CA SER A 105 26.43 -8.48 -12.77
C SER A 105 26.25 -9.64 -13.76
N PRO A 106 27.15 -9.79 -14.75
CA PRO A 106 27.08 -10.92 -15.67
C PRO A 106 27.10 -12.29 -14.98
N GLU A 107 27.82 -12.43 -13.88
CA GLU A 107 27.88 -13.64 -13.07
C GLU A 107 26.56 -13.91 -12.33
N GLN A 108 26.00 -12.89 -11.68
CA GLN A 108 24.71 -12.97 -11.01
C GLN A 108 23.60 -13.31 -11.99
N TRP A 109 23.59 -12.69 -13.17
CA TRP A 109 22.65 -13.05 -14.23
C TRP A 109 22.82 -14.52 -14.68
N ALA A 110 24.05 -14.97 -14.91
CA ALA A 110 24.29 -16.33 -15.33
C ALA A 110 23.84 -17.38 -14.32
N ASN A 111 23.86 -17.03 -13.02
CA ASN A 111 23.33 -17.91 -11.96
C ASN A 111 21.80 -17.86 -11.93
N PHE A 112 21.20 -16.67 -11.93
CA PHE A 112 19.74 -16.51 -11.94
C PHE A 112 19.09 -17.13 -13.18
N ALA A 113 19.71 -17.02 -14.36
CA ALA A 113 19.19 -17.62 -15.59
C ALA A 113 19.09 -19.16 -15.54
N LYS A 114 19.86 -19.84 -14.67
CA LYS A 114 19.82 -21.31 -14.54
C LYS A 114 18.56 -21.80 -13.84
N ILE A 115 18.01 -21.00 -12.92
CA ILE A 115 16.79 -21.32 -12.16
C ILE A 115 15.50 -20.93 -12.89
N LEU A 116 15.63 -20.40 -14.13
CA LEU A 116 14.48 -20.00 -14.95
C LEU A 116 14.14 -21.12 -15.95
N LYS A 117 12.92 -21.62 -15.86
CA LYS A 117 12.30 -22.55 -16.80
C LYS A 117 11.02 -21.94 -17.36
N TYR A 118 10.77 -22.13 -18.67
CA TYR A 118 9.54 -21.67 -19.29
C TYR A 118 8.73 -22.84 -19.87
N VAL A 119 7.43 -22.84 -19.59
CA VAL A 119 6.48 -23.81 -20.13
C VAL A 119 5.34 -23.05 -20.78
N PRO A 120 5.16 -23.09 -22.12
CA PRO A 120 4.01 -22.48 -22.74
C PRO A 120 2.70 -23.07 -22.18
N GLN A 121 1.71 -22.24 -21.87
CA GLN A 121 0.43 -22.71 -21.33
C GLN A 121 -0.27 -23.71 -22.28
N GLY A 122 -0.05 -23.56 -23.59
CA GLY A 122 -0.56 -24.48 -24.60
C GLY A 122 0.02 -25.89 -24.55
N ALA A 123 1.13 -26.12 -23.83
CA ALA A 123 1.71 -27.45 -23.63
C ALA A 123 0.91 -28.33 -22.63
N GLY A 124 0.00 -27.74 -21.89
CA GLY A 124 -0.92 -28.44 -21.01
C GLY A 124 -0.44 -28.69 -19.58
N PRO A 125 -1.31 -29.25 -18.73
CA PRO A 125 -1.03 -29.44 -17.30
C PRO A 125 0.09 -30.49 -17.06
N GLU A 126 0.22 -31.51 -17.90
CA GLU A 126 1.25 -32.54 -17.74
C GLU A 126 2.66 -31.97 -17.97
N ALA A 127 2.83 -31.06 -18.94
CA ALA A 127 4.11 -30.40 -19.18
C ALA A 127 4.49 -29.46 -18.04
N LEU A 128 3.53 -28.74 -17.47
CA LEU A 128 3.72 -27.91 -16.31
C LEU A 128 4.11 -28.76 -15.09
N ALA A 129 3.38 -29.87 -14.84
CA ALA A 129 3.68 -30.80 -13.74
C ALA A 129 5.10 -31.37 -13.85
N ALA A 130 5.52 -31.78 -15.05
CA ALA A 130 6.86 -32.31 -15.28
C ALA A 130 7.95 -31.26 -14.99
N ALA A 131 7.78 -30.03 -15.46
CA ALA A 131 8.74 -28.95 -15.19
C ALA A 131 8.82 -28.59 -13.69
N VAL A 132 7.70 -28.60 -12.98
CA VAL A 132 7.68 -28.39 -11.52
C VAL A 132 8.37 -29.56 -10.80
N ALA A 133 8.13 -30.81 -11.21
CA ALA A 133 8.79 -31.97 -10.62
C ALA A 133 10.33 -31.95 -10.82
N ASP A 134 10.80 -31.52 -12.01
CA ASP A 134 12.22 -31.33 -12.28
C ASP A 134 12.82 -30.24 -11.36
N ALA A 135 12.11 -29.11 -11.18
CA ALA A 135 12.53 -28.03 -10.31
C ALA A 135 12.57 -28.49 -8.83
N GLU A 136 11.58 -29.24 -8.38
CA GLU A 136 11.57 -29.84 -7.01
C GLU A 136 12.74 -30.80 -6.80
N ALA A 137 13.07 -31.61 -7.82
CA ALA A 137 14.20 -32.52 -7.75
C ALA A 137 15.56 -31.80 -7.61
N ASN A 138 15.71 -30.62 -8.25
CA ASN A 138 16.88 -29.78 -8.10
C ASN A 138 17.02 -29.21 -6.68
N LEU A 139 15.91 -28.84 -6.05
CA LEU A 139 15.88 -28.23 -4.72
C LEU A 139 15.97 -29.24 -3.56
N GLY A 140 15.60 -30.50 -3.78
CA GLY A 140 15.69 -31.57 -2.81
C GLY A 140 14.44 -31.76 -1.93
N GLU A 141 14.63 -32.04 -0.64
CA GLU A 141 13.51 -32.32 0.27
C GLU A 141 12.90 -31.05 0.84
N GLY A 142 11.65 -31.13 1.24
CA GLY A 142 10.95 -30.04 1.96
C GLY A 142 10.42 -28.93 1.07
N VAL A 143 10.52 -29.05 -0.26
CA VAL A 143 10.11 -28.03 -1.22
C VAL A 143 8.63 -27.66 -1.08
N ARG A 144 8.33 -26.37 -1.10
CA ARG A 144 6.96 -25.79 -1.20
C ARG A 144 6.76 -25.19 -2.58
N ARG A 145 5.50 -25.05 -2.97
CA ARG A 145 5.09 -24.39 -4.21
C ARG A 145 4.46 -23.03 -3.90
N LEU A 146 4.83 -22.00 -4.66
CA LEU A 146 4.16 -20.71 -4.66
C LEU A 146 3.60 -20.44 -6.06
N HIS A 147 2.29 -20.53 -6.22
CA HIS A 147 1.61 -20.22 -7.48
C HIS A 147 1.28 -18.74 -7.52
N TYR A 148 1.95 -17.99 -8.38
CA TYR A 148 1.70 -16.56 -8.56
C TYR A 148 0.82 -16.32 -9.79
N LEU A 149 -0.43 -15.87 -9.57
CA LEU A 149 -1.40 -15.63 -10.63
C LEU A 149 -1.33 -14.17 -11.11
N SER A 150 -0.32 -13.87 -11.95
CA SER A 150 -0.20 -12.55 -12.62
C SER A 150 -1.02 -12.54 -13.93
N VAL A 151 -2.30 -12.91 -13.82
CA VAL A 151 -3.22 -13.06 -14.95
C VAL A 151 -4.48 -12.20 -14.74
N PRO A 152 -5.20 -11.85 -15.82
CA PRO A 152 -6.49 -11.19 -15.70
C PRO A 152 -7.47 -12.02 -14.84
N PRO A 153 -8.40 -11.40 -14.07
CA PRO A 153 -9.32 -12.11 -13.16
C PRO A 153 -10.11 -13.22 -13.83
N LYS A 154 -10.50 -13.02 -15.08
CA LYS A 154 -11.23 -14.02 -15.89
C LYS A 154 -10.43 -15.30 -16.16
N ALA A 155 -9.11 -15.22 -16.14
CA ALA A 155 -8.23 -16.36 -16.37
C ALA A 155 -7.89 -17.11 -15.08
N ALA A 156 -8.10 -16.51 -13.91
CA ALA A 156 -7.73 -17.12 -12.62
C ALA A 156 -8.42 -18.49 -12.41
N ARG A 157 -9.69 -18.63 -12.79
CA ARG A 157 -10.40 -19.91 -12.70
C ARG A 157 -9.70 -21.00 -13.50
N ALA A 158 -9.42 -20.74 -14.78
CA ALA A 158 -8.76 -21.70 -15.66
C ALA A 158 -7.35 -22.09 -15.19
N VAL A 159 -6.65 -21.16 -14.53
CA VAL A 159 -5.34 -21.45 -13.93
C VAL A 159 -5.49 -22.35 -12.70
N ILE A 160 -6.47 -22.12 -11.83
CA ILE A 160 -6.73 -22.98 -10.67
C ILE A 160 -7.16 -24.38 -11.12
N ASP A 161 -8.04 -24.49 -12.10
CA ASP A 161 -8.42 -25.79 -12.70
C ASP A 161 -7.18 -26.51 -13.25
N MET A 162 -6.30 -25.81 -13.97
CA MET A 162 -5.02 -26.37 -14.47
C MET A 162 -4.11 -26.86 -13.34
N LEU A 163 -4.03 -26.16 -12.20
CA LEU A 163 -3.26 -26.59 -11.03
C LEU A 163 -3.84 -27.88 -10.42
N CYS A 164 -5.17 -28.01 -10.38
CA CYS A 164 -5.85 -29.25 -9.95
C CYS A 164 -5.51 -30.41 -10.91
N ASP A 165 -5.67 -30.21 -12.22
CA ASP A 165 -5.40 -31.22 -13.23
C ASP A 165 -3.93 -31.65 -13.25
N ALA A 166 -3.02 -30.72 -12.98
CA ALA A 166 -1.58 -30.98 -12.86
C ALA A 166 -1.16 -31.62 -11.52
N GLY A 167 -2.06 -31.76 -10.54
CA GLY A 167 -1.73 -32.28 -9.21
C GLY A 167 -0.77 -31.37 -8.42
N LEU A 168 -0.81 -30.05 -8.62
CA LEU A 168 0.12 -29.09 -8.04
C LEU A 168 -0.41 -28.36 -6.80
N VAL A 169 -1.57 -28.75 -6.29
CA VAL A 169 -2.27 -28.07 -5.17
C VAL A 169 -1.62 -28.38 -3.81
N GLU A 170 -1.24 -29.64 -3.56
CA GLU A 170 -0.67 -30.03 -2.27
C GLU A 170 0.63 -29.27 -1.93
N ARG A 171 0.79 -28.87 -0.69
CA ARG A 171 1.96 -28.13 -0.17
C ARG A 171 2.25 -26.86 -0.91
N SER A 172 1.18 -26.20 -1.41
CA SER A 172 1.29 -24.98 -2.19
C SER A 172 0.61 -23.81 -1.50
N ARG A 173 0.91 -22.62 -1.98
CA ARG A 173 0.23 -21.36 -1.68
C ARG A 173 -0.08 -20.67 -3.00
N VAL A 174 -1.17 -19.91 -3.01
CA VAL A 174 -1.58 -19.16 -4.20
C VAL A 174 -1.58 -17.66 -3.91
N VAL A 175 -0.88 -16.90 -4.75
CA VAL A 175 -0.88 -15.44 -4.74
C VAL A 175 -1.81 -14.94 -5.84
N MET A 176 -2.74 -14.09 -5.46
CA MET A 176 -3.74 -13.52 -6.36
C MET A 176 -3.61 -12.00 -6.43
N GLU A 177 -3.71 -11.47 -7.64
CA GLU A 177 -3.76 -10.05 -7.93
C GLU A 177 -5.19 -9.50 -7.94
N LYS A 178 -5.31 -8.20 -7.65
CA LYS A 178 -6.60 -7.49 -7.79
C LYS A 178 -7.06 -7.45 -9.27
N PRO A 179 -8.37 -7.32 -9.51
CA PRO A 179 -9.47 -7.11 -8.59
C PRO A 179 -10.02 -8.42 -7.99
N PHE A 180 -10.47 -8.35 -6.73
CA PHE A 180 -11.14 -9.45 -6.03
C PHE A 180 -12.65 -9.23 -6.08
N GLY A 181 -13.23 -9.48 -7.26
CA GLY A 181 -14.61 -9.10 -7.58
C GLY A 181 -14.73 -7.62 -7.98
N THR A 182 -15.93 -7.25 -8.41
CA THR A 182 -16.34 -5.88 -8.78
C THR A 182 -17.59 -5.42 -8.01
N ASP A 183 -18.17 -6.32 -7.24
CA ASP A 183 -19.34 -6.22 -6.36
C ASP A 183 -19.34 -7.40 -5.38
N LEU A 184 -20.29 -7.43 -4.47
CA LEU A 184 -20.41 -8.49 -3.46
C LEU A 184 -20.59 -9.88 -4.09
N GLU A 185 -21.51 -10.00 -5.06
CA GLU A 185 -21.83 -11.29 -5.68
C GLU A 185 -20.61 -11.91 -6.37
N SER A 186 -19.88 -11.12 -7.15
CA SER A 186 -18.67 -11.59 -7.84
C SER A 186 -17.50 -11.87 -6.89
N ALA A 187 -17.39 -11.14 -5.78
CA ALA A 187 -16.38 -11.39 -4.77
C ALA A 187 -16.63 -12.71 -4.03
N VAL A 188 -17.87 -12.93 -3.57
CA VAL A 188 -18.29 -14.21 -2.95
C VAL A 188 -18.07 -15.36 -3.91
N ALA A 189 -18.54 -15.25 -5.16
CA ALA A 189 -18.35 -16.30 -6.16
C ALA A 189 -16.89 -16.62 -6.46
N LEU A 190 -15.98 -15.63 -6.42
CA LEU A 190 -14.54 -15.84 -6.57
C LEU A 190 -13.96 -16.56 -5.34
N ASN A 191 -14.30 -16.09 -4.14
CA ASN A 191 -13.82 -16.70 -2.90
C ASN A 191 -14.29 -18.14 -2.75
N ASP A 192 -15.59 -18.41 -2.97
CA ASP A 192 -16.16 -19.76 -2.94
C ASP A 192 -15.46 -20.71 -3.91
N PHE A 193 -15.15 -20.22 -5.11
CA PHE A 193 -14.41 -21.02 -6.10
C PHE A 193 -12.98 -21.34 -5.63
N VAL A 194 -12.25 -20.36 -5.13
CA VAL A 194 -10.87 -20.57 -4.69
C VAL A 194 -10.82 -21.47 -3.45
N HIS A 195 -11.78 -21.34 -2.54
CA HIS A 195 -11.92 -22.17 -1.34
C HIS A 195 -12.29 -23.64 -1.61
N GLN A 196 -12.74 -23.98 -2.82
CA GLN A 196 -12.91 -25.39 -3.22
C GLN A 196 -11.56 -26.10 -3.37
N THR A 197 -10.48 -25.34 -3.56
CA THR A 197 -9.15 -25.88 -3.86
C THR A 197 -8.11 -25.57 -2.78
N PHE A 198 -8.16 -24.37 -2.20
CA PHE A 198 -7.19 -23.88 -1.22
C PHE A 198 -7.87 -23.45 0.07
N ASP A 199 -7.25 -23.74 1.20
CA ASP A 199 -7.65 -23.15 2.49
C ASP A 199 -7.31 -21.66 2.52
N GLU A 200 -8.04 -20.84 3.29
CA GLU A 200 -7.78 -19.38 3.40
C GLU A 200 -6.33 -19.09 3.84
N SER A 201 -5.73 -19.96 4.64
CA SER A 201 -4.33 -19.86 5.08
C SER A 201 -3.29 -20.11 3.96
N GLU A 202 -3.72 -20.57 2.79
CA GLU A 202 -2.91 -20.82 1.62
C GLU A 202 -3.10 -19.74 0.54
N ILE A 203 -4.06 -18.81 0.74
CA ILE A 203 -4.44 -17.78 -0.24
C ILE A 203 -3.88 -16.41 0.16
N PHE A 204 -3.07 -15.81 -0.71
CA PHE A 204 -2.43 -14.52 -0.52
C PHE A 204 -2.97 -13.48 -1.50
N ARG A 205 -3.96 -12.68 -1.06
CA ARG A 205 -4.57 -11.62 -1.88
C ARG A 205 -3.78 -10.33 -1.73
N ILE A 206 -3.03 -9.97 -2.77
CA ILE A 206 -2.07 -8.85 -2.75
C ILE A 206 -2.78 -7.48 -2.73
N ASP A 207 -2.31 -6.64 -1.82
CA ASP A 207 -2.43 -5.19 -1.90
C ASP A 207 -1.04 -4.55 -1.81
N HIS A 208 -0.53 -4.07 -2.93
CA HIS A 208 0.81 -3.49 -2.99
C HIS A 208 0.97 -2.18 -2.16
N PHE A 209 -0.11 -1.53 -1.74
CA PHE A 209 -0.05 -0.39 -0.80
C PHE A 209 0.36 -0.84 0.59
N LEU A 210 -0.10 -2.01 1.04
CA LEU A 210 0.26 -2.57 2.35
C LEU A 210 1.72 -3.06 2.38
N GLY A 211 2.26 -3.50 1.24
CA GLY A 211 3.66 -3.90 1.11
C GLY A 211 4.67 -2.76 1.27
N LYS A 212 4.22 -1.49 1.24
CA LYS A 212 5.12 -0.34 1.40
C LYS A 212 5.49 -0.12 2.85
N GLU A 213 6.78 0.12 3.11
CA GLU A 213 7.31 0.46 4.45
C GLU A 213 6.53 1.62 5.12
N ALA A 214 6.13 2.63 4.34
CA ALA A 214 5.36 3.75 4.85
C ALA A 214 3.99 3.37 5.44
N ALA A 215 3.32 2.36 4.87
CA ALA A 215 2.05 1.86 5.41
C ALA A 215 2.27 1.06 6.69
N GLN A 216 3.30 0.22 6.74
CA GLN A 216 3.68 -0.55 7.92
C GLN A 216 4.14 0.36 9.07
N ASN A 217 4.79 1.48 8.75
CA ASN A 217 5.22 2.46 9.75
C ASN A 217 4.04 3.08 10.54
N ILE A 218 2.82 3.06 10.00
CA ILE A 218 1.62 3.47 10.75
C ILE A 218 1.43 2.60 11.99
N LEU A 219 1.61 1.28 11.84
CA LEU A 219 1.49 0.32 12.95
C LEU A 219 2.58 0.54 13.99
N ALA A 220 3.83 0.69 13.54
CA ALA A 220 4.95 0.98 14.43
C ALA A 220 4.75 2.31 15.16
N PHE A 221 4.33 3.37 14.47
CA PHE A 221 4.08 4.67 15.05
C PHE A 221 2.99 4.62 16.12
N ARG A 222 1.88 3.94 15.85
CA ARG A 222 0.76 3.82 16.79
C ARG A 222 1.11 2.95 18.00
N PHE A 223 1.64 1.76 17.77
CA PHE A 223 1.68 0.71 18.80
C PHE A 223 3.00 0.62 19.54
N ALA A 224 4.09 1.20 19.02
CA ALA A 224 5.36 1.30 19.75
C ALA A 224 5.48 2.58 20.59
N ASN A 225 4.59 3.57 20.42
CA ASN A 225 4.69 4.89 21.07
C ASN A 225 3.52 5.15 22.00
N GLY A 226 3.73 5.03 23.31
CA GLY A 226 2.71 5.28 24.33
C GLY A 226 2.16 6.72 24.39
N LEU A 227 2.72 7.65 23.61
CA LEU A 227 2.25 9.03 23.53
C LEU A 227 0.97 9.16 22.67
N PHE A 228 0.86 8.41 21.59
CA PHE A 228 -0.17 8.63 20.58
C PHE A 228 -1.41 7.77 20.79
N GLU A 229 -1.28 6.50 21.12
CA GLU A 229 -2.43 5.59 21.24
C GLU A 229 -3.50 6.04 22.26
N PRO A 230 -3.17 6.62 23.43
CA PRO A 230 -4.18 7.15 24.36
C PRO A 230 -5.06 8.27 23.79
N ILE A 231 -4.55 9.03 22.83
CA ILE A 231 -5.28 10.12 22.17
C ILE A 231 -5.85 9.71 20.80
N TRP A 232 -5.70 8.45 20.40
CA TRP A 232 -6.09 7.92 19.10
C TRP A 232 -7.56 7.48 19.09
N ASN A 233 -8.47 8.44 19.34
CA ASN A 233 -9.90 8.16 19.45
C ASN A 233 -10.75 9.43 19.28
N ARG A 234 -12.07 9.24 19.21
CA ARG A 234 -13.09 10.28 19.06
C ARG A 234 -13.04 11.43 20.05
N ASN A 235 -12.40 11.27 21.21
CA ASN A 235 -12.32 12.34 22.21
C ASN A 235 -11.31 13.40 21.81
N PHE A 236 -10.27 13.03 21.05
CA PHE A 236 -9.16 13.90 20.66
C PHE A 236 -9.08 14.17 19.15
N ILE A 237 -9.49 13.21 18.31
CA ILE A 237 -9.46 13.34 16.86
C ILE A 237 -10.78 13.95 16.37
N ASP A 238 -10.67 14.99 15.56
CA ASP A 238 -11.79 15.66 14.91
C ASP A 238 -12.20 14.96 13.63
N HIS A 239 -11.25 14.78 12.72
CA HIS A 239 -11.44 14.05 11.48
C HIS A 239 -10.14 13.47 10.95
N ILE A 240 -10.25 12.56 9.97
CA ILE A 240 -9.11 11.94 9.27
C ILE A 240 -9.29 12.19 7.78
N GLN A 241 -8.19 12.50 7.07
CA GLN A 241 -8.15 12.61 5.61
C GLN A 241 -7.12 11.63 5.05
N ILE A 242 -7.50 10.82 4.07
CA ILE A 242 -6.62 9.93 3.31
C ILE A 242 -6.69 10.40 1.86
N ASP A 243 -5.62 10.99 1.38
CA ASP A 243 -5.56 11.72 0.13
C ASP A 243 -4.47 11.13 -0.78
N ILE A 244 -4.90 10.45 -1.84
CA ILE A 244 -4.03 9.72 -2.78
C ILE A 244 -4.41 10.06 -4.22
N PRO A 245 -4.33 11.33 -4.64
CA PRO A 245 -4.50 11.73 -6.03
C PRO A 245 -3.27 11.36 -6.87
N GLU A 246 -3.49 11.16 -8.16
CA GLU A 246 -2.46 10.87 -9.15
C GLU A 246 -2.41 11.98 -10.21
N ALA A 247 -1.22 12.51 -10.47
CA ALA A 247 -1.03 13.51 -11.54
C ALA A 247 -1.08 12.86 -12.94
N LEU A 248 -0.80 11.56 -13.01
CA LEU A 248 -0.81 10.79 -14.25
C LEU A 248 -2.23 10.54 -14.75
N GLY A 249 -2.37 10.37 -16.08
CA GLY A 249 -3.58 9.91 -16.74
C GLY A 249 -3.71 8.39 -16.76
N LEU A 250 -4.49 7.89 -17.71
CA LEU A 250 -4.74 6.46 -17.87
C LEU A 250 -3.84 5.80 -18.91
N ASP A 251 -3.21 6.60 -19.77
CA ASP A 251 -2.38 6.15 -20.89
C ASP A 251 -3.12 5.07 -21.71
N GLN A 252 -2.49 3.93 -21.98
CA GLN A 252 -3.09 2.82 -22.74
C GLN A 252 -4.08 1.96 -21.91
N ARG A 253 -4.40 2.35 -20.66
CA ARG A 253 -5.29 1.59 -19.76
C ARG A 253 -6.73 2.12 -19.69
N ALA A 254 -7.10 3.06 -20.56
CA ALA A 254 -8.43 3.67 -20.54
C ALA A 254 -9.57 2.63 -20.69
N ASN A 255 -9.40 1.64 -21.56
CA ASN A 255 -10.38 0.56 -21.75
C ASN A 255 -10.59 -0.32 -20.50
N PHE A 256 -9.53 -0.64 -19.77
CA PHE A 256 -9.64 -1.33 -18.47
C PHE A 256 -10.33 -0.43 -17.43
N TYR A 257 -9.95 0.83 -17.39
CA TYR A 257 -10.46 1.78 -16.41
C TYR A 257 -11.95 2.09 -16.60
N GLU A 258 -12.43 2.05 -17.85
CA GLU A 258 -13.84 2.24 -18.20
C GLU A 258 -14.77 1.28 -17.47
N SER A 259 -14.32 0.04 -17.23
CA SER A 259 -15.08 -0.96 -16.49
C SER A 259 -14.88 -0.90 -14.96
N THR A 260 -13.90 -0.14 -14.48
CA THR A 260 -13.47 -0.20 -13.08
C THR A 260 -13.77 1.11 -12.33
N GLY A 261 -13.37 2.25 -12.87
CA GLY A 261 -13.49 3.57 -12.23
C GLY A 261 -12.59 3.73 -11.00
N ALA A 262 -12.55 4.95 -10.48
CA ALA A 262 -11.70 5.30 -9.34
C ALA A 262 -12.12 4.60 -8.04
N TYR A 263 -13.41 4.34 -7.85
CA TYR A 263 -13.91 3.70 -6.65
C TYR A 263 -13.40 2.27 -6.49
N LYS A 264 -13.65 1.44 -7.49
CA LYS A 264 -13.28 0.02 -7.47
C LYS A 264 -11.77 -0.16 -7.57
N ASP A 265 -11.07 0.68 -8.37
CA ASP A 265 -9.62 0.57 -8.56
C ASP A 265 -8.82 0.98 -7.32
N MET A 266 -9.23 2.04 -6.63
CA MET A 266 -8.43 2.65 -5.57
C MET A 266 -9.07 2.56 -4.19
N VAL A 267 -10.39 2.80 -4.06
CA VAL A 267 -11.01 2.94 -2.74
C VAL A 267 -11.17 1.59 -2.09
N VAL A 268 -11.88 0.66 -2.74
CA VAL A 268 -12.20 -0.66 -2.16
C VAL A 268 -10.94 -1.49 -1.95
N THR A 269 -10.00 -1.43 -2.90
CA THR A 269 -8.82 -2.29 -2.88
C THR A 269 -7.67 -1.74 -2.04
N HIS A 270 -7.49 -0.40 -1.95
CA HIS A 270 -6.31 0.20 -1.31
C HIS A 270 -6.65 1.15 -0.18
N LEU A 271 -7.51 2.17 -0.42
CA LEU A 271 -7.72 3.20 0.58
C LEU A 271 -8.39 2.67 1.85
N PHE A 272 -9.32 1.73 1.72
CA PHE A 272 -9.94 1.09 2.89
C PHE A 272 -8.97 0.22 3.67
N GLN A 273 -8.01 -0.42 3.03
CA GLN A 273 -6.97 -1.20 3.71
C GLN A 273 -6.02 -0.29 4.50
N VAL A 274 -5.56 0.80 3.88
CA VAL A 274 -4.75 1.83 4.58
C VAL A 274 -5.55 2.47 5.71
N MET A 275 -6.83 2.78 5.49
CA MET A 275 -7.72 3.29 6.53
C MET A 275 -7.80 2.32 7.72
N ALA A 276 -7.90 1.02 7.46
CA ALA A 276 -7.97 0.03 8.53
C ALA A 276 -6.73 0.08 9.44
N PHE A 277 -5.52 0.23 8.91
CA PHE A 277 -4.30 0.41 9.72
C PHE A 277 -4.34 1.67 10.58
N VAL A 278 -4.97 2.73 10.08
CA VAL A 278 -5.12 3.98 10.83
C VAL A 278 -6.12 3.83 11.98
N VAL A 279 -7.22 3.08 11.79
CA VAL A 279 -8.37 3.12 12.72
C VAL A 279 -8.61 1.83 13.50
N MET A 280 -7.88 0.74 13.22
CA MET A 280 -8.04 -0.53 13.95
C MET A 280 -7.69 -0.38 15.43
N GLU A 281 -8.20 -1.27 16.27
CA GLU A 281 -7.76 -1.39 17.67
C GLU A 281 -6.34 -1.97 17.72
N PRO A 282 -5.60 -1.73 18.84
CA PRO A 282 -4.32 -2.42 19.03
C PRO A 282 -4.52 -3.93 19.01
N PRO A 283 -3.84 -4.67 18.11
CA PRO A 283 -3.94 -6.12 18.11
C PRO A 283 -3.27 -6.71 19.35
N THR A 284 -3.66 -7.92 19.74
CA THR A 284 -3.06 -8.64 20.90
C THR A 284 -1.58 -8.96 20.68
N ALA A 285 -1.17 -9.08 19.41
CA ALA A 285 0.22 -9.24 18.97
C ALA A 285 0.33 -8.72 17.54
N LEU A 286 1.54 -8.32 17.10
CA LEU A 286 1.79 -8.00 15.69
C LEU A 286 1.96 -9.29 14.88
N GLU A 287 0.91 -10.10 14.87
CA GLU A 287 0.84 -11.39 14.18
C GLU A 287 -0.27 -11.33 13.11
N PRO A 288 -0.14 -12.11 12.01
CA PRO A 288 -1.06 -12.04 10.87
C PRO A 288 -2.53 -12.14 11.25
N PHE A 289 -2.87 -13.15 12.06
CA PHE A 289 -4.26 -13.38 12.48
C PHE A 289 -4.82 -12.21 13.30
N ALA A 290 -4.06 -11.73 14.29
CA ALA A 290 -4.51 -10.65 15.17
C ALA A 290 -4.69 -9.32 14.40
N ILE A 291 -3.81 -9.02 13.43
CA ILE A 291 -3.93 -7.84 12.57
C ILE A 291 -5.15 -7.97 11.64
N SER A 292 -5.34 -9.13 11.01
CA SER A 292 -6.48 -9.37 10.12
C SER A 292 -7.81 -9.26 10.86
N GLU A 293 -7.90 -9.80 12.08
CA GLU A 293 -9.09 -9.68 12.93
C GLU A 293 -9.43 -8.23 13.25
N GLU A 294 -8.44 -7.41 13.61
CA GLU A 294 -8.70 -5.99 13.89
C GLU A 294 -9.10 -5.22 12.63
N LYS A 295 -8.52 -5.53 11.47
CA LYS A 295 -8.96 -4.98 10.18
C LYS A 295 -10.40 -5.38 9.87
N ASN A 296 -10.76 -6.65 10.01
CA ASN A 296 -12.11 -7.15 9.75
C ASN A 296 -13.14 -6.50 10.70
N LYS A 297 -12.80 -6.27 11.98
CA LYS A 297 -13.66 -5.49 12.90
C LYS A 297 -13.91 -4.08 12.40
N VAL A 298 -12.91 -3.42 11.83
CA VAL A 298 -13.10 -2.10 11.21
C VAL A 298 -14.12 -2.21 10.08
N PHE A 299 -13.93 -3.14 9.13
CA PHE A 299 -14.82 -3.28 7.96
C PHE A 299 -16.26 -3.62 8.34
N ARG A 300 -16.46 -4.52 9.30
CA ARG A 300 -17.79 -4.82 9.86
C ARG A 300 -18.44 -3.62 10.55
N SER A 301 -17.63 -2.73 11.15
CA SER A 301 -18.10 -1.51 11.82
C SER A 301 -18.28 -0.31 10.89
N MET A 302 -17.90 -0.41 9.63
CA MET A 302 -18.15 0.66 8.65
C MET A 302 -19.65 0.84 8.43
N LEU A 303 -20.08 2.10 8.42
CA LEU A 303 -21.44 2.43 7.98
C LEU A 303 -21.54 2.26 6.45
N PRO A 304 -22.71 1.85 5.92
CA PRO A 304 -22.94 1.81 4.48
C PRO A 304 -22.60 3.13 3.79
N ILE A 305 -21.95 3.06 2.64
CA ILE A 305 -21.51 4.24 1.90
C ILE A 305 -22.67 4.81 1.11
N LYS A 306 -23.31 5.84 1.68
CA LYS A 306 -24.46 6.50 1.07
C LYS A 306 -24.03 7.40 -0.10
N PRO A 307 -24.76 7.41 -1.23
CA PRO A 307 -24.51 8.31 -2.35
C PRO A 307 -24.37 9.79 -1.96
N SER A 308 -25.12 10.25 -0.96
CA SER A 308 -25.03 11.63 -0.43
C SER A 308 -23.68 11.97 0.22
N ASN A 309 -22.90 10.98 0.59
CA ASN A 309 -21.56 11.12 1.17
C ASN A 309 -20.43 10.97 0.13
N VAL A 310 -20.77 11.03 -1.17
CA VAL A 310 -19.83 10.77 -2.26
C VAL A 310 -19.88 11.89 -3.29
N VAL A 311 -18.71 12.28 -3.78
CA VAL A 311 -18.53 13.15 -4.95
C VAL A 311 -17.76 12.36 -5.99
N ARG A 312 -18.42 11.96 -7.09
CA ARG A 312 -17.79 11.40 -8.28
C ARG A 312 -17.37 12.51 -9.23
N GLY A 313 -16.26 12.32 -9.93
CA GLY A 313 -15.78 13.27 -10.92
C GLY A 313 -15.20 12.58 -12.15
N GLN A 314 -15.28 13.28 -13.30
CA GLN A 314 -14.66 12.83 -14.53
C GLN A 314 -13.84 14.01 -15.10
N TYR A 315 -12.56 13.78 -15.47
CA TYR A 315 -11.75 14.87 -16.02
C TYR A 315 -12.18 15.23 -17.44
N ALA A 316 -12.07 16.50 -17.78
CA ALA A 316 -12.33 16.98 -19.13
C ALA A 316 -11.37 16.32 -20.11
N GLY A 317 -11.90 15.72 -21.18
CA GLY A 317 -11.15 14.97 -22.19
C GLY A 317 -11.11 13.44 -21.94
N TYR A 318 -11.78 12.91 -20.89
CA TYR A 318 -11.82 11.47 -20.65
C TYR A 318 -12.54 10.69 -21.77
N ARG A 319 -13.67 11.23 -22.23
CA ARG A 319 -14.51 10.59 -23.27
C ARG A 319 -13.88 10.64 -24.67
N GLU A 320 -12.81 11.39 -24.83
CA GLU A 320 -12.01 11.47 -26.06
C GLU A 320 -10.86 10.47 -26.09
N GLU A 321 -10.58 9.78 -24.98
CA GLU A 321 -9.52 8.76 -24.91
C GLU A 321 -9.93 7.48 -25.65
N ASP A 322 -8.94 6.81 -26.22
CA ASP A 322 -9.17 5.56 -26.95
C ASP A 322 -9.68 4.46 -26.02
N GLY A 323 -10.76 3.79 -26.43
CA GLY A 323 -11.40 2.73 -25.66
C GLY A 323 -12.40 3.20 -24.60
N VAL A 324 -12.71 4.51 -24.55
CA VAL A 324 -13.74 5.09 -23.67
C VAL A 324 -15.02 5.33 -24.45
N ALA A 325 -16.18 4.97 -23.86
CA ALA A 325 -17.49 5.25 -24.44
C ALA A 325 -17.75 6.76 -24.43
N ARG A 326 -18.33 7.30 -25.52
CA ARG A 326 -18.57 8.73 -25.67
C ARG A 326 -19.58 9.30 -24.67
N ASP A 327 -20.42 8.45 -24.12
CA ASP A 327 -21.43 8.72 -23.10
C ASP A 327 -21.04 8.17 -21.72
N SER A 328 -19.78 7.76 -21.54
CA SER A 328 -19.27 7.19 -20.30
C SER A 328 -19.58 8.08 -19.09
N ASP A 329 -20.08 7.46 -18.01
CA ASP A 329 -20.25 8.06 -16.68
C ASP A 329 -19.24 7.47 -15.65
N THR A 330 -18.22 6.79 -16.14
CA THR A 330 -17.17 6.23 -15.28
C THR A 330 -16.39 7.36 -14.61
N GLU A 331 -16.29 7.28 -13.29
CA GLU A 331 -15.56 8.28 -12.53
C GLU A 331 -14.04 8.07 -12.63
N THR A 332 -13.33 9.16 -12.90
CA THR A 332 -11.86 9.23 -12.84
C THR A 332 -11.38 9.91 -11.56
N PHE A 333 -12.30 10.33 -10.74
CA PHE A 333 -12.10 10.96 -9.43
C PHE A 333 -13.22 10.56 -8.49
N ILE A 334 -12.86 10.33 -7.24
CA ILE A 334 -13.83 10.14 -6.19
C ILE A 334 -13.34 10.75 -4.87
N ALA A 335 -14.26 11.39 -4.17
CA ALA A 335 -14.09 11.78 -2.78
C ALA A 335 -15.30 11.32 -1.98
N LEU A 336 -15.08 10.74 -0.80
CA LEU A 336 -16.16 10.22 0.03
C LEU A 336 -15.90 10.43 1.51
N LYS A 337 -17.00 10.46 2.28
CA LYS A 337 -17.01 10.48 3.73
C LYS A 337 -17.44 9.11 4.26
N VAL A 338 -16.59 8.50 5.07
CA VAL A 338 -16.80 7.22 5.74
C VAL A 338 -17.02 7.42 7.23
N GLY A 339 -17.89 6.64 7.81
CA GLY A 339 -18.09 6.57 9.26
C GLY A 339 -17.81 5.15 9.76
N ILE A 340 -17.23 5.06 10.96
CA ILE A 340 -17.02 3.81 11.69
C ILE A 340 -17.90 3.85 12.94
N ASP A 341 -18.81 2.89 13.06
CA ASP A 341 -19.75 2.81 14.18
C ASP A 341 -19.22 1.89 15.27
N ASN A 342 -18.24 2.40 16.02
CA ASN A 342 -17.69 1.75 17.20
C ASN A 342 -17.35 2.78 18.28
N TRP A 343 -17.01 2.33 19.50
CA TRP A 343 -16.71 3.20 20.64
C TRP A 343 -15.56 4.17 20.37
N ARG A 344 -14.56 3.75 19.61
CA ARG A 344 -13.37 4.57 19.32
C ARG A 344 -13.67 5.69 18.33
N TRP A 345 -14.51 5.45 17.30
CA TRP A 345 -14.62 6.31 16.13
C TRP A 345 -16.02 6.89 15.88
N ALA A 346 -17.06 6.44 16.62
CA ALA A 346 -18.42 6.94 16.37
C ALA A 346 -18.46 8.48 16.37
N GLY A 347 -18.91 9.05 15.23
CA GLY A 347 -19.01 10.49 15.01
C GLY A 347 -17.75 11.17 14.47
N VAL A 348 -16.63 10.46 14.28
CA VAL A 348 -15.42 11.00 13.62
C VAL A 348 -15.54 10.72 12.12
N PRO A 349 -15.64 11.75 11.26
CA PRO A 349 -15.65 11.54 9.81
C PRO A 349 -14.26 11.20 9.28
N ILE A 350 -14.20 10.26 8.36
CA ILE A 350 -13.00 9.90 7.62
C ILE A 350 -13.24 10.25 6.16
N TYR A 351 -12.40 11.12 5.61
CA TYR A 351 -12.51 11.57 4.23
C TYR A 351 -11.44 10.89 3.37
N LEU A 352 -11.87 10.24 2.31
CA LEU A 352 -10.99 9.60 1.32
C LEU A 352 -11.08 10.37 0.01
N ARG A 353 -9.95 10.58 -0.67
CA ARG A 353 -9.91 11.21 -1.99
C ARG A 353 -8.84 10.57 -2.87
N THR A 354 -9.22 10.29 -4.10
CA THR A 354 -8.32 9.83 -5.17
C THR A 354 -8.81 10.29 -6.54
N GLY A 355 -7.97 10.30 -7.54
CA GLY A 355 -8.35 10.64 -8.92
C GLY A 355 -7.15 10.72 -9.84
N LYS A 356 -7.43 10.75 -11.15
CA LYS A 356 -6.44 10.84 -12.22
C LYS A 356 -6.30 12.28 -12.73
N LYS A 357 -5.17 12.60 -13.36
CA LYS A 357 -4.85 13.95 -13.89
C LYS A 357 -5.07 15.08 -12.87
N MET A 358 -4.77 14.80 -11.60
CA MET A 358 -4.88 15.76 -10.51
C MET A 358 -3.71 16.75 -10.52
N ALA A 359 -3.80 17.81 -9.71
CA ALA A 359 -2.77 18.85 -9.61
C ALA A 359 -1.39 18.31 -9.20
N GLU A 360 -1.36 17.34 -8.31
CA GLU A 360 -0.14 16.65 -7.85
C GLU A 360 -0.42 15.17 -7.54
N GLY A 361 0.60 14.33 -7.68
CA GLY A 361 0.60 12.97 -7.15
C GLY A 361 1.12 12.98 -5.71
N ILE A 362 0.23 12.69 -4.76
CA ILE A 362 0.58 12.60 -3.34
C ILE A 362 0.00 11.34 -2.72
N ARG A 363 0.54 10.92 -1.58
CA ARG A 363 0.01 9.81 -0.78
C ARG A 363 0.10 10.20 0.68
N VAL A 364 -0.98 10.78 1.20
CA VAL A 364 -0.93 11.41 2.52
C VAL A 364 -2.13 11.04 3.36
N ILE A 365 -1.83 10.74 4.64
CA ILE A 365 -2.84 10.64 5.70
C ILE A 365 -2.66 11.85 6.61
N SER A 366 -3.72 12.62 6.83
CA SER A 366 -3.74 13.75 7.75
C SER A 366 -4.77 13.51 8.85
N ILE A 367 -4.34 13.52 10.09
CA ILE A 367 -5.18 13.35 11.27
C ILE A 367 -5.29 14.70 11.95
N ALA A 368 -6.49 15.24 11.95
CA ALA A 368 -6.80 16.52 12.60
C ALA A 368 -7.22 16.28 14.05
N PHE A 369 -6.58 16.94 14.99
CA PHE A 369 -6.97 16.91 16.38
C PHE A 369 -8.04 17.97 16.68
N LYS A 370 -8.87 17.72 17.67
CA LYS A 370 -9.84 18.71 18.16
C LYS A 370 -9.11 19.94 18.68
N GLU A 371 -9.68 21.09 18.44
CA GLU A 371 -9.18 22.33 19.02
C GLU A 371 -9.29 22.34 20.53
N ALA A 372 -8.46 23.15 21.18
CA ALA A 372 -8.54 23.37 22.61
C ALA A 372 -9.96 23.87 23.00
N PRO A 373 -10.62 23.26 24.02
CA PRO A 373 -12.02 23.58 24.36
C PRO A 373 -12.20 25.02 24.79
N ARG A 374 -11.13 25.69 25.18
CA ARG A 374 -11.11 27.11 25.56
C ARG A 374 -9.75 27.73 25.21
N THR A 375 -9.75 28.79 24.46
CA THR A 375 -8.57 29.61 24.30
C THR A 375 -8.34 30.53 25.49
N MET A 376 -7.12 30.58 26.02
CA MET A 376 -6.65 31.51 27.03
C MET A 376 -5.83 32.66 26.43
N PHE A 377 -5.65 32.64 25.11
CA PHE A 377 -4.85 33.64 24.42
C PHE A 377 -5.72 34.83 23.99
N PRO A 378 -5.14 36.05 23.99
CA PRO A 378 -5.90 37.25 23.64
C PRO A 378 -6.38 37.23 22.19
N PRO A 379 -7.45 37.94 21.84
CA PRO A 379 -7.88 38.14 20.48
C PRO A 379 -6.73 38.63 19.58
N GLY A 380 -6.58 38.06 18.38
CA GLY A 380 -5.48 38.40 17.47
C GLY A 380 -4.14 37.73 17.79
N SER A 381 -4.10 36.78 18.73
CA SER A 381 -2.92 35.95 19.01
C SER A 381 -2.56 34.99 17.89
N GLY A 382 -3.49 34.64 16.98
CA GLY A 382 -3.31 33.66 15.91
C GLY A 382 -3.97 32.29 16.19
N VAL A 383 -4.38 32.00 17.40
CA VAL A 383 -5.09 30.73 17.73
C VAL A 383 -6.42 30.67 16.97
N GLY A 384 -6.72 29.49 16.38
CA GLY A 384 -7.95 29.24 15.62
C GLY A 384 -7.96 29.80 14.18
N THR A 385 -6.93 30.55 13.78
CA THR A 385 -6.88 31.14 12.42
C THR A 385 -6.20 30.25 11.37
N GLN A 386 -5.44 29.24 11.80
CA GLN A 386 -4.66 28.34 10.93
C GLN A 386 -5.10 26.87 11.06
N GLY A 387 -6.33 26.65 11.49
CA GLY A 387 -6.93 25.33 11.66
C GLY A 387 -6.37 24.52 12.83
N PRO A 388 -6.85 23.28 13.01
CA PRO A 388 -6.48 22.39 14.09
C PRO A 388 -5.03 21.89 13.98
N ASP A 389 -4.52 21.30 15.05
CA ASP A 389 -3.24 20.56 15.01
C ASP A 389 -3.39 19.32 14.15
N HIS A 390 -2.34 18.98 13.40
CA HIS A 390 -2.35 17.84 12.50
C HIS A 390 -1.13 16.95 12.69
N LEU A 391 -1.38 15.66 12.71
CA LEU A 391 -0.36 14.64 12.45
C LEU A 391 -0.52 14.18 11.00
N THR A 392 0.58 14.17 10.25
CA THR A 392 0.54 13.83 8.82
C THR A 392 1.58 12.76 8.52
N PHE A 393 1.14 11.67 7.87
CA PHE A 393 1.99 10.63 7.30
C PHE A 393 2.10 10.84 5.79
N ASP A 394 3.30 10.93 5.28
CA ASP A 394 3.58 10.85 3.85
C ASP A 394 3.93 9.40 3.50
N LEU A 395 3.10 8.77 2.67
CA LEU A 395 3.27 7.39 2.24
C LEU A 395 4.11 7.26 0.95
N ALA A 396 4.87 8.30 0.61
CA ALA A 396 5.87 8.21 -0.45
C ALA A 396 7.05 7.33 -0.02
N ASP A 397 7.87 6.91 -0.98
CA ASP A 397 9.01 6.02 -0.72
C ASP A 397 10.01 6.64 0.28
N ASN A 398 10.12 7.97 0.31
CA ASN A 398 10.81 8.73 1.36
C ASN A 398 9.81 9.13 2.47
N SER A 399 9.33 8.15 3.22
CA SER A 399 8.31 8.33 4.24
C SER A 399 8.69 9.40 5.27
N LYS A 400 7.74 10.30 5.54
CA LYS A 400 7.88 11.35 6.56
C LYS A 400 6.66 11.39 7.44
N VAL A 401 6.90 11.67 8.71
CA VAL A 401 5.83 11.99 9.66
C VAL A 401 6.04 13.41 10.15
N SER A 402 5.00 14.22 10.16
CA SER A 402 5.05 15.59 10.64
C SER A 402 3.92 15.89 11.61
N LEU A 403 4.25 16.63 12.69
CA LEU A 403 3.30 17.16 13.65
C LEU A 403 3.25 18.68 13.52
N SER A 404 2.10 19.24 13.20
CA SER A 404 1.86 20.67 13.09
C SER A 404 1.07 21.16 14.33
N PHE A 405 1.60 22.13 15.05
CA PHE A 405 1.04 22.67 16.30
C PHE A 405 1.37 24.15 16.46
N TYR A 406 0.68 24.83 17.39
CA TYR A 406 0.93 26.23 17.67
C TYR A 406 2.16 26.43 18.53
N GLY A 407 3.06 27.31 18.12
CA GLY A 407 4.18 27.81 18.89
C GLY A 407 4.15 29.32 19.08
N LYS A 408 4.79 29.83 20.14
CA LYS A 408 4.94 31.27 20.34
C LYS A 408 5.92 31.86 19.33
N ARG A 409 5.48 32.85 18.56
CA ARG A 409 6.38 33.62 17.70
C ARG A 409 7.39 34.39 18.52
N PRO A 410 8.70 34.42 18.17
CA PRO A 410 9.70 35.26 18.83
C PRO A 410 9.28 36.73 18.82
N GLY A 411 9.56 37.45 19.91
CA GLY A 411 9.24 38.86 20.06
C GLY A 411 8.32 39.17 21.25
N PRO A 412 7.99 40.46 21.47
CA PRO A 412 7.13 40.88 22.55
C PRO A 412 5.67 40.44 22.30
N GLY A 413 4.99 40.07 23.36
CA GLY A 413 3.58 39.66 23.31
C GLY A 413 3.36 38.19 23.03
N MET A 414 2.09 37.76 23.02
CA MET A 414 1.64 36.38 22.82
C MET A 414 1.04 36.17 21.42
N LYS A 415 1.88 36.37 20.40
CA LYS A 415 1.51 35.96 19.04
C LYS A 415 1.94 34.52 18.80
N LEU A 416 1.02 33.73 18.25
CA LEU A 416 1.25 32.33 17.93
C LEU A 416 1.27 32.11 16.41
N GLU A 417 2.00 31.09 16.02
CA GLU A 417 2.13 30.67 14.62
C GLU A 417 2.18 29.13 14.58
N LYS A 418 1.74 28.53 13.48
CA LYS A 418 1.87 27.10 13.27
C LYS A 418 3.35 26.77 13.04
N LEU A 419 3.85 25.82 13.81
CA LEU A 419 5.16 25.22 13.67
C LEU A 419 4.97 23.77 13.22
N SER A 420 5.95 23.23 12.52
CA SER A 420 5.98 21.82 12.11
C SER A 420 7.25 21.17 12.65
N MET A 421 7.06 20.04 13.33
CA MET A 421 8.13 19.11 13.67
C MET A 421 8.04 17.93 12.70
N GLN A 422 9.17 17.55 12.13
CA GLN A 422 9.24 16.48 11.11
C GLN A 422 10.32 15.50 11.48
N PHE A 423 10.09 14.24 11.13
CA PHE A 423 11.10 13.20 11.12
C PHE A 423 10.93 12.30 9.90
N SER A 424 12.02 11.77 9.41
CA SER A 424 12.08 10.92 8.23
C SER A 424 12.66 9.56 8.61
N THR A 425 12.16 8.51 8.02
CA THR A 425 12.74 7.17 8.17
C THR A 425 14.16 7.09 7.61
N GLN A 426 14.55 8.02 6.72
CA GLN A 426 15.93 8.12 6.21
C GLN A 426 16.95 8.55 7.28
N GLU A 427 16.51 9.08 8.43
CA GLU A 427 17.39 9.37 9.56
C GLU A 427 17.87 8.09 10.29
N ILE A 428 17.24 6.95 9.98
CA ILE A 428 17.66 5.65 10.48
C ILE A 428 18.75 5.13 9.53
N GLU A 429 20.01 5.15 9.96
CA GLU A 429 21.09 4.50 9.22
C GLU A 429 20.82 3.00 9.17
N THR A 430 20.46 2.47 8.00
CA THR A 430 20.31 1.04 7.77
C THR A 430 21.41 0.56 6.83
N ASN A 431 22.05 -0.54 7.20
CA ASN A 431 22.94 -1.30 6.31
C ASN A 431 22.17 -2.36 5.50
N VAL A 432 20.83 -2.32 5.56
CA VAL A 432 19.96 -3.28 4.91
C VAL A 432 19.23 -2.58 3.78
N ASP A 433 19.24 -3.17 2.60
CA ASP A 433 18.48 -2.70 1.46
C ASP A 433 16.97 -2.78 1.74
N VAL A 434 16.26 -1.73 1.40
CA VAL A 434 14.80 -1.67 1.58
C VAL A 434 14.14 -2.45 0.45
N LEU A 435 13.31 -3.44 0.82
CA LEU A 435 12.53 -4.20 -0.14
C LEU A 435 11.46 -3.33 -0.82
N GLU A 436 11.33 -3.47 -2.13
CA GLU A 436 10.15 -2.96 -2.82
C GLU A 436 8.88 -3.71 -2.39
N ALA A 437 7.71 -3.10 -2.57
CA ALA A 437 6.44 -3.68 -2.10
C ALA A 437 6.19 -5.10 -2.62
N TYR A 438 6.47 -5.39 -3.88
CA TYR A 438 6.29 -6.73 -4.45
C TYR A 438 7.33 -7.73 -3.94
N GLU A 439 8.58 -7.34 -3.79
CA GLU A 439 9.64 -8.16 -3.18
C GLU A 439 9.24 -8.60 -1.77
N ARG A 440 8.76 -7.64 -0.97
CA ARG A 440 8.28 -7.90 0.38
C ARG A 440 7.10 -8.88 0.38
N LEU A 441 6.08 -8.65 -0.45
CA LEU A 441 4.88 -9.48 -0.49
C LEU A 441 5.16 -10.89 -1.00
N ILE A 442 6.05 -11.07 -1.98
CA ILE A 442 6.49 -12.40 -2.43
C ILE A 442 7.18 -13.14 -1.29
N LEU A 443 8.11 -12.49 -0.61
CA LEU A 443 8.83 -13.07 0.52
C LEU A 443 7.89 -13.46 1.67
N ASP A 444 6.94 -12.58 2.02
CA ASP A 444 5.95 -12.85 3.07
C ASP A 444 5.02 -14.02 2.67
N ALA A 445 4.61 -14.13 1.40
CA ALA A 445 3.86 -15.28 0.91
C ALA A 445 4.66 -16.59 0.99
N MET A 446 5.96 -16.57 0.65
CA MET A 446 6.85 -17.71 0.81
C MET A 446 7.01 -18.12 2.27
N ARG A 447 6.99 -17.17 3.20
CA ARG A 447 7.03 -17.41 4.66
C ARG A 447 5.70 -17.86 5.24
N GLY A 448 4.59 -17.63 4.54
CA GLY A 448 3.24 -17.84 5.04
C GLY A 448 2.78 -16.72 5.99
N ASP A 449 3.35 -15.53 5.87
CA ASP A 449 2.97 -14.36 6.68
C ASP A 449 1.86 -13.55 6.00
N HIS A 450 0.65 -13.63 6.54
CA HIS A 450 -0.54 -12.95 6.04
C HIS A 450 -0.71 -11.50 6.54
N THR A 451 0.26 -10.93 7.25
CA THR A 451 0.15 -9.60 7.89
C THR A 451 -0.28 -8.50 6.91
N LEU A 452 0.22 -8.56 5.68
CA LEU A 452 0.02 -7.53 4.65
C LEU A 452 -0.99 -7.93 3.56
N PHE A 453 -1.72 -9.04 3.77
CA PHE A 453 -2.66 -9.54 2.76
C PHE A 453 -4.11 -9.30 3.15
N ASN A 454 -4.99 -9.39 2.17
CA ASN A 454 -6.42 -9.24 2.36
C ASN A 454 -7.10 -10.60 2.58
N THR A 455 -8.08 -10.62 3.49
CA THR A 455 -8.91 -11.80 3.73
C THR A 455 -10.16 -11.78 2.85
N ALA A 456 -10.72 -12.96 2.57
CA ALA A 456 -12.01 -13.09 1.89
C ALA A 456 -13.10 -12.29 2.62
N GLU A 457 -13.24 -12.49 3.95
CA GLU A 457 -14.19 -11.78 4.79
C GLU A 457 -14.05 -10.26 4.69
N GLY A 458 -12.80 -9.76 4.73
CA GLY A 458 -12.54 -8.32 4.64
C GLY A 458 -13.00 -7.74 3.30
N ILE A 459 -12.71 -8.44 2.20
CA ILE A 459 -13.11 -8.02 0.85
C ILE A 459 -14.65 -8.03 0.71
N GLU A 460 -15.30 -9.09 1.13
CA GLU A 460 -16.77 -9.22 1.07
C GLU A 460 -17.44 -8.13 1.92
N SER A 461 -16.96 -7.89 3.14
CA SER A 461 -17.47 -6.80 3.98
C SER A 461 -17.35 -5.44 3.31
N LEU A 462 -16.24 -5.15 2.61
CA LEU A 462 -16.06 -3.89 1.89
C LEU A 462 -17.02 -3.75 0.72
N TRP A 463 -17.28 -4.81 -0.04
CA TRP A 463 -18.27 -4.79 -1.11
C TRP A 463 -19.70 -4.65 -0.56
N GLU A 464 -20.05 -5.34 0.54
CA GLU A 464 -21.34 -5.18 1.22
C GLU A 464 -21.57 -3.71 1.64
N ARG A 465 -20.58 -3.05 2.24
CA ARG A 465 -20.68 -1.63 2.62
C ARG A 465 -20.77 -0.68 1.42
N SER A 466 -20.40 -1.14 0.23
CA SER A 466 -20.41 -0.38 -1.02
C SER A 466 -21.71 -0.49 -1.82
N GLU A 467 -22.61 -1.41 -1.46
CA GLU A 467 -23.81 -1.73 -2.26
C GLU A 467 -24.70 -0.51 -2.54
N ASP A 468 -25.00 0.33 -1.54
CA ASP A 468 -25.81 1.53 -1.71
C ASP A 468 -25.23 2.47 -2.79
N LEU A 469 -23.91 2.66 -2.76
CA LEU A 469 -23.21 3.51 -3.74
C LEU A 469 -23.18 2.89 -5.14
N LEU A 470 -22.96 1.58 -5.23
CA LEU A 470 -22.88 0.89 -6.53
C LEU A 470 -24.23 0.81 -7.22
N ASN A 471 -25.32 0.69 -6.45
CA ASN A 471 -26.69 0.60 -6.97
C ASN A 471 -27.28 1.96 -7.37
N ASP A 472 -26.87 3.05 -6.70
CA ASP A 472 -27.35 4.41 -6.97
C ASP A 472 -26.20 5.43 -6.95
N PRO A 473 -25.23 5.34 -7.88
CA PRO A 473 -24.07 6.24 -7.89
C PRO A 473 -24.50 7.66 -8.24
N PRO A 474 -24.03 8.71 -7.49
CA PRO A 474 -24.32 10.08 -7.84
C PRO A 474 -23.68 10.44 -9.20
N PRO A 475 -24.25 11.35 -9.99
CA PRO A 475 -23.72 11.70 -11.29
C PRO A 475 -22.29 12.26 -11.20
N ALA A 476 -21.44 11.86 -12.15
CA ALA A 476 -20.06 12.33 -12.20
C ALA A 476 -20.01 13.82 -12.58
N LYS A 477 -19.27 14.62 -11.82
CA LYS A 477 -19.06 16.05 -12.05
C LYS A 477 -17.77 16.27 -12.82
N MET A 478 -17.80 17.12 -13.86
CA MET A 478 -16.60 17.45 -14.62
C MET A 478 -15.59 18.23 -13.79
N TYR A 479 -14.28 17.91 -13.95
CA TYR A 479 -13.18 18.71 -13.41
C TYR A 479 -12.08 18.90 -14.47
N GLN A 480 -11.30 19.96 -14.33
CA GLN A 480 -10.19 20.24 -15.24
C GLN A 480 -8.94 19.44 -14.80
N PRO A 481 -8.18 18.85 -15.74
CA PRO A 481 -6.85 18.31 -15.45
C PRO A 481 -5.98 19.34 -14.74
N GLY A 482 -5.13 18.88 -13.79
CA GLY A 482 -4.27 19.75 -13.02
C GLY A 482 -4.97 20.49 -11.86
N THR A 483 -6.21 20.11 -11.52
CA THR A 483 -6.94 20.65 -10.36
C THR A 483 -7.05 19.62 -9.23
N TRP A 484 -7.69 20.02 -8.13
CA TRP A 484 -7.92 19.15 -6.96
C TRP A 484 -9.27 18.42 -6.99
N GLY A 485 -9.88 18.32 -8.17
CA GLY A 485 -11.17 17.67 -8.38
C GLY A 485 -12.35 18.65 -8.45
N PRO A 486 -13.59 18.14 -8.50
CA PRO A 486 -14.79 18.98 -8.57
C PRO A 486 -14.97 19.85 -7.32
N ASN A 487 -15.46 21.09 -7.48
CA ASN A 487 -15.71 22.02 -6.36
C ASN A 487 -16.64 21.45 -5.26
N ALA A 488 -17.46 20.46 -5.58
CA ALA A 488 -18.35 19.81 -4.60
C ALA A 488 -17.60 19.14 -3.44
N ILE A 489 -16.30 18.85 -3.56
CA ILE A 489 -15.48 18.29 -2.46
C ILE A 489 -15.43 19.21 -1.25
N HIS A 490 -15.55 20.54 -1.45
CA HIS A 490 -15.54 21.50 -0.34
C HIS A 490 -16.82 21.43 0.50
N GLN A 491 -17.95 21.09 -0.12
CA GLN A 491 -19.21 20.84 0.59
C GLN A 491 -19.19 19.51 1.34
N LEU A 492 -18.55 18.48 0.77
CA LEU A 492 -18.42 17.17 1.39
C LEU A 492 -17.68 17.23 2.72
N ILE A 493 -16.61 18.01 2.81
CA ILE A 493 -15.76 18.09 4.00
C ILE A 493 -16.20 19.20 4.97
N ALA A 494 -17.09 20.10 4.58
CA ALA A 494 -17.51 21.21 5.45
C ALA A 494 -18.04 20.73 6.83
N PRO A 495 -17.75 21.44 7.93
CA PRO A 495 -17.08 22.75 8.03
C PRO A 495 -15.54 22.70 7.91
N ASN A 496 -14.95 21.53 7.80
CA ASN A 496 -13.51 21.33 7.67
C ASN A 496 -13.01 21.71 6.23
N ALA A 497 -11.71 21.64 6.03
CA ALA A 497 -11.09 21.88 4.72
C ALA A 497 -10.11 20.74 4.37
N TRP A 498 -9.95 20.49 3.07
CA TRP A 498 -8.91 19.58 2.59
C TRP A 498 -7.53 20.17 2.87
N ARG A 499 -6.66 19.36 3.48
CA ARG A 499 -5.28 19.76 3.75
C ARG A 499 -4.44 19.64 2.50
N LEU A 500 -4.33 20.72 1.74
CA LEU A 500 -3.61 20.77 0.48
C LEU A 500 -2.07 20.84 0.69
N PRO A 501 -1.26 20.43 -0.30
CA PRO A 501 0.20 20.36 -0.17
C PRO A 501 0.89 21.67 0.16
N PHE A 502 0.38 22.80 -0.33
CA PHE A 502 0.94 24.12 -0.06
C PHE A 502 0.76 24.59 1.40
N GLU A 503 -0.11 23.95 2.16
CA GLU A 503 -0.26 24.18 3.60
C GLU A 503 0.75 23.38 4.43
N ARG A 504 1.63 22.62 3.76
CA ARG A 504 2.66 21.78 4.37
C ARG A 504 4.02 22.42 4.16
N GLU A 505 4.58 23.02 5.21
CA GLU A 505 5.85 23.75 5.16
C GLU A 505 7.04 22.94 4.61
N TRP A 506 7.05 21.62 4.81
CA TRP A 506 8.12 20.74 4.33
C TRP A 506 8.20 20.59 2.79
N ARG A 507 7.20 21.07 2.03
CA ARG A 507 7.25 21.12 0.56
C ARG A 507 7.77 22.45 0.02
N GLN A 508 7.85 23.48 0.84
CA GLN A 508 8.34 24.80 0.44
C GLN A 508 9.88 24.89 0.39
N ALA A 509 10.60 23.90 0.93
CA ALA A 509 12.07 23.91 0.98
C ALA A 509 12.73 23.33 -0.29
N LYS A 510 12.13 23.51 -1.48
CA LYS A 510 12.80 23.31 -2.77
C LYS A 510 12.95 24.65 -3.45
N SER A 511 13.97 25.39 -3.05
CA SER A 511 14.60 26.44 -3.86
C SER A 511 16.09 26.18 -3.92
#